data_be283e6b251999c56eb998d2d355a329
#
_entry.id   be283e6b251999c56eb998d2d355a329
#
_cell.length_a   1.000
_cell.length_b   1.000
_cell.length_c   1.000
_cell.angle_alpha   90.00
_cell.angle_beta   90.00
_cell.angle_gamma   90.00
#
_symmetry.space_group_name_H-M   'P 1'
#
loop_
_entity.id
_entity.type
_entity.pdbx_description
1 polymer ?
#
loop_
_entity_poly.entity_id
_entity_poly.type
_entity_poly.pdbx_seq_one_letter_code
_entity_poly.pdbx_strand_id
1 'polypeptide(L)'
;MDPETLFKMREEDGLDWERIYPLFPDYKPSSLRGALTRYKQRKAREAGPPTPEIFGVTAGEEMLDEAEVWERVVAMSRKRKAVETRKVRQVIRFSHGPICIVNLADIHAGGTGVDYDRLDQDLALIDETPGMFPAVDGDILDNFIIGKLAQLQVNRDFSIAAEWVLVKKILTMMGPKLLWAVGGNHDKWTYSLAGIDYFREVVKSIRPGVLYDQDEILVDVYVGEALFKWRIRHKWRGSSQYSPTHAIEKAAKFDKGKEFDIGIGAHTHEAGVARFFNNGGKTGLAVLCGAYKRHDDHALAMGFPKANDMTAVPVILTEDGQILTSNSLEAAADYMAAMYDDKGEK
;
A
#
# COMPACT_ATOMS: atom_id res chain seq x y z
N MET A 1 -51.17 8.48 -33.97
CA MET A 1 -51.27 7.10 -33.47
C MET A 1 -51.05 7.11 -31.98
N ASP A 2 -51.99 6.56 -31.25
CA ASP A 2 -51.93 6.48 -29.79
C ASP A 2 -51.18 5.20 -29.39
N PRO A 3 -50.07 5.31 -28.63
CA PRO A 3 -49.30 4.17 -28.19
C PRO A 3 -50.04 3.21 -27.25
N GLU A 4 -51.05 3.71 -26.53
CA GLU A 4 -51.89 2.91 -25.64
C GLU A 4 -52.78 1.95 -26.42
N THR A 5 -53.36 2.44 -27.50
CA THR A 5 -54.16 1.60 -28.43
C THR A 5 -53.31 0.48 -29.03
N LEU A 6 -52.08 0.77 -29.42
CA LEU A 6 -51.13 -0.24 -29.88
C LEU A 6 -50.78 -1.31 -28.81
N PHE A 7 -50.62 -0.84 -27.58
CA PHE A 7 -50.37 -1.75 -26.44
C PHE A 7 -51.54 -2.68 -26.21
N LYS A 8 -52.75 -2.14 -26.19
CA LYS A 8 -53.96 -2.92 -26.02
C LYS A 8 -54.08 -4.00 -27.09
N MET A 9 -54.00 -3.61 -28.37
CA MET A 9 -54.11 -4.52 -29.50
C MET A 9 -53.06 -5.63 -29.45
N ARG A 10 -51.82 -5.32 -29.12
CA ARG A 10 -50.72 -6.28 -29.16
C ARG A 10 -50.62 -7.18 -27.93
N GLU A 11 -50.77 -6.59 -26.73
CA GLU A 11 -50.49 -7.28 -25.46
C GLU A 11 -51.75 -7.79 -24.74
N GLU A 12 -52.87 -7.05 -24.85
CA GLU A 12 -54.14 -7.47 -24.22
C GLU A 12 -54.97 -8.30 -25.17
N ASP A 13 -55.15 -7.86 -26.43
CA ASP A 13 -55.97 -8.57 -27.43
C ASP A 13 -55.20 -9.64 -28.22
N GLY A 14 -53.87 -9.71 -28.04
CA GLY A 14 -52.99 -10.74 -28.64
C GLY A 14 -52.89 -10.67 -30.18
N LEU A 15 -53.15 -9.53 -30.79
CA LEU A 15 -53.13 -9.39 -32.25
C LEU A 15 -51.68 -9.43 -32.77
N ASP A 16 -51.41 -10.19 -33.85
CA ASP A 16 -50.17 -10.21 -34.55
C ASP A 16 -49.86 -8.94 -35.32
N TRP A 17 -48.59 -8.61 -35.55
CA TRP A 17 -48.18 -7.45 -36.30
C TRP A 17 -48.75 -7.40 -37.72
N GLU A 18 -48.94 -8.56 -38.35
CA GLU A 18 -49.56 -8.68 -39.69
C GLU A 18 -50.99 -8.17 -39.71
N ARG A 19 -51.72 -8.29 -38.61
CA ARG A 19 -53.09 -7.76 -38.44
C ARG A 19 -53.08 -6.32 -37.99
N ILE A 20 -52.05 -5.86 -37.29
CA ILE A 20 -51.96 -4.45 -36.79
C ILE A 20 -51.50 -3.52 -37.88
N TYR A 21 -50.54 -3.89 -38.74
CA TYR A 21 -50.00 -2.99 -39.76
C TYR A 21 -51.07 -2.43 -40.72
N PRO A 22 -52.01 -3.20 -41.24
CA PRO A 22 -53.03 -2.67 -42.12
C PRO A 22 -53.96 -1.65 -41.48
N LEU A 23 -54.08 -1.63 -40.16
CA LEU A 23 -54.89 -0.69 -39.41
C LEU A 23 -54.24 0.69 -39.31
N PHE A 24 -52.92 0.81 -39.60
CA PHE A 24 -52.17 2.05 -39.52
C PHE A 24 -51.33 2.28 -40.78
N PRO A 25 -51.99 2.42 -41.95
CA PRO A 25 -51.31 2.47 -43.25
C PRO A 25 -50.36 3.66 -43.40
N ASP A 26 -50.56 4.75 -42.67
CA ASP A 26 -49.73 5.95 -42.70
C ASP A 26 -48.42 5.84 -41.91
N TYR A 27 -48.20 4.73 -41.22
CA TYR A 27 -47.02 4.52 -40.35
C TYR A 27 -46.16 3.35 -40.80
N LYS A 28 -44.85 3.57 -40.80
CA LYS A 28 -43.91 2.49 -41.08
C LYS A 28 -43.96 1.42 -39.98
N PRO A 29 -43.82 0.11 -40.28
CA PRO A 29 -43.82 -0.97 -39.30
C PRO A 29 -42.80 -0.74 -38.17
N SER A 30 -41.60 -0.23 -38.49
CA SER A 30 -40.55 0.11 -37.48
C SER A 30 -41.00 1.23 -36.52
N SER A 31 -41.74 2.19 -36.99
CA SER A 31 -42.28 3.32 -36.18
C SER A 31 -43.30 2.82 -35.16
N LEU A 32 -44.17 1.92 -35.58
CA LEU A 32 -45.20 1.29 -34.69
C LEU A 32 -44.52 0.45 -33.59
N ARG A 33 -43.57 -0.41 -33.95
CA ARG A 33 -42.80 -1.20 -32.97
C ARG A 33 -42.04 -0.30 -32.00
N GLY A 34 -41.36 0.73 -32.51
CA GLY A 34 -40.64 1.71 -31.67
C GLY A 34 -41.54 2.48 -30.71
N ALA A 35 -42.78 2.83 -31.14
CA ALA A 35 -43.73 3.50 -30.29
C ALA A 35 -44.24 2.58 -29.16
N LEU A 36 -44.55 1.34 -29.47
CA LEU A 36 -44.92 0.35 -28.45
C LEU A 36 -43.80 0.11 -27.43
N THR A 37 -42.56 -0.04 -27.92
CA THR A 37 -41.40 -0.21 -27.02
C THR A 37 -41.22 0.96 -26.05
N ARG A 38 -41.30 2.20 -26.55
CA ARG A 38 -41.23 3.39 -25.70
C ARG A 38 -42.39 3.48 -24.70
N TYR A 39 -43.58 3.11 -25.11
CA TYR A 39 -44.75 3.08 -24.23
C TYR A 39 -44.57 2.05 -23.10
N LYS A 40 -44.13 0.81 -23.42
CA LYS A 40 -43.83 -0.23 -22.43
C LYS A 40 -42.76 0.24 -21.45
N GLN A 41 -41.69 0.88 -21.94
CA GLN A 41 -40.63 1.40 -21.10
C GLN A 41 -41.13 2.54 -20.18
N ARG A 42 -42.02 3.38 -20.69
CA ARG A 42 -42.65 4.43 -19.88
C ARG A 42 -43.54 3.83 -18.79
N LYS A 43 -44.44 2.91 -19.14
CA LYS A 43 -45.30 2.20 -18.17
C LYS A 43 -44.48 1.45 -17.11
N ALA A 44 -43.40 0.77 -17.52
CA ALA A 44 -42.52 0.08 -16.59
C ALA A 44 -41.82 1.05 -15.62
N ARG A 45 -41.44 2.25 -16.08
CA ARG A 45 -40.89 3.30 -15.21
C ARG A 45 -41.90 3.87 -14.24
N GLU A 46 -43.17 4.07 -14.70
CA GLU A 46 -44.26 4.57 -13.88
C GLU A 46 -44.73 3.54 -12.84
N ALA A 47 -44.65 2.24 -13.18
CA ALA A 47 -45.01 1.15 -12.25
C ALA A 47 -43.94 0.89 -11.18
N GLY A 48 -42.75 1.44 -11.38
CA GLY A 48 -41.60 1.13 -10.53
C GLY A 48 -41.04 -0.30 -10.79
N PRO A 49 -39.90 -0.62 -10.19
CA PRO A 49 -39.37 -1.98 -10.25
C PRO A 49 -40.32 -2.98 -9.56
N PRO A 50 -40.48 -4.19 -10.13
CA PRO A 50 -41.32 -5.20 -9.49
C PRO A 50 -40.77 -5.49 -8.08
N THR A 51 -41.63 -5.36 -7.10
CA THR A 51 -41.30 -5.70 -5.71
C THR A 51 -41.49 -7.22 -5.55
N PRO A 52 -40.45 -7.99 -5.21
CA PRO A 52 -40.63 -9.40 -4.93
C PRO A 52 -41.47 -9.57 -3.66
N GLU A 53 -42.50 -10.38 -3.72
CA GLU A 53 -43.20 -10.84 -2.51
C GLU A 53 -42.36 -11.96 -1.88
N ILE A 54 -41.73 -11.66 -0.72
CA ILE A 54 -40.97 -12.64 0.04
C ILE A 54 -41.87 -13.21 1.14
N PHE A 55 -42.18 -14.47 1.03
CA PHE A 55 -42.96 -15.20 2.05
C PHE A 55 -41.97 -15.91 2.98
N GLY A 56 -42.05 -15.64 4.28
CA GLY A 56 -41.36 -16.37 5.34
C GLY A 56 -40.28 -15.55 6.06
N VAL A 57 -40.69 -14.56 6.83
CA VAL A 57 -39.82 -13.96 7.85
C VAL A 57 -39.99 -14.77 9.13
N THR A 58 -38.93 -15.42 9.61
CA THR A 58 -38.87 -15.98 10.95
C THR A 58 -38.85 -14.84 11.95
N ALA A 59 -39.87 -14.77 12.78
CA ALA A 59 -39.96 -13.78 13.85
C ALA A 59 -38.80 -13.98 14.83
N GLY A 60 -37.93 -12.96 14.98
CA GLY A 60 -36.88 -12.93 16.01
C GLY A 60 -35.53 -12.34 15.61
N GLU A 61 -35.26 -12.04 14.37
CA GLU A 61 -34.06 -11.28 14.00
C GLU A 61 -34.39 -9.79 13.88
N GLU A 62 -33.66 -8.98 14.64
CA GLU A 62 -33.65 -7.53 14.43
C GLU A 62 -33.14 -7.26 12.99
N MET A 63 -34.07 -6.98 12.07
CA MET A 63 -33.69 -6.66 10.70
C MET A 63 -33.02 -5.28 10.71
N LEU A 64 -31.75 -5.23 10.34
CA LEU A 64 -31.06 -3.97 10.07
C LEU A 64 -31.83 -3.22 8.99
N ASP A 65 -32.07 -1.91 9.19
CA ASP A 65 -32.65 -1.05 8.18
C ASP A 65 -31.74 -1.00 6.96
N GLU A 66 -32.23 -1.55 5.85
CA GLU A 66 -31.48 -1.65 4.60
C GLU A 66 -31.04 -0.28 4.09
N ALA A 67 -31.87 0.75 4.26
CA ALA A 67 -31.56 2.11 3.86
C ALA A 67 -30.39 2.66 4.67
N GLU A 68 -30.42 2.46 5.99
CA GLU A 68 -29.33 2.89 6.87
C GLU A 68 -28.01 2.18 6.55
N VAL A 69 -28.04 0.87 6.32
CA VAL A 69 -26.87 0.08 5.92
C VAL A 69 -26.31 0.56 4.59
N TRP A 70 -27.20 0.80 3.61
CA TRP A 70 -26.79 1.31 2.30
C TRP A 70 -26.15 2.69 2.38
N GLU A 71 -26.75 3.63 3.11
CA GLU A 71 -26.19 4.96 3.32
C GLU A 71 -24.80 4.91 3.98
N ARG A 72 -24.63 4.07 4.99
CA ARG A 72 -23.32 3.84 5.65
C ARG A 72 -22.28 3.31 4.68
N VAL A 73 -22.62 2.30 3.86
CA VAL A 73 -21.71 1.72 2.86
C VAL A 73 -21.32 2.75 1.80
N VAL A 74 -22.28 3.53 1.31
CA VAL A 74 -22.01 4.61 0.34
C VAL A 74 -21.13 5.70 0.95
N ALA A 75 -21.42 6.13 2.18
CA ALA A 75 -20.59 7.10 2.88
C ALA A 75 -19.15 6.60 3.10
N MET A 76 -18.99 5.34 3.51
CA MET A 76 -17.67 4.70 3.64
C MET A 76 -16.93 4.62 2.30
N SER A 77 -17.63 4.25 1.21
CA SER A 77 -17.05 4.20 -0.14
C SER A 77 -16.57 5.57 -0.61
N ARG A 78 -17.38 6.61 -0.40
CA ARG A 78 -17.01 8.00 -0.72
C ARG A 78 -15.80 8.47 0.10
N LYS A 79 -15.76 8.14 1.40
CA LYS A 79 -14.63 8.46 2.27
C LYS A 79 -13.35 7.77 1.81
N ARG A 80 -13.41 6.48 1.43
CA ARG A 80 -12.27 5.75 0.87
C ARG A 80 -11.74 6.36 -0.42
N LYS A 81 -12.64 6.66 -1.38
CA LYS A 81 -12.26 7.36 -2.63
C LYS A 81 -11.60 8.71 -2.36
N ALA A 82 -12.12 9.49 -1.42
CA ALA A 82 -11.53 10.78 -1.04
C ALA A 82 -10.15 10.63 -0.40
N VAL A 83 -9.88 9.55 0.32
CA VAL A 83 -8.55 9.23 0.87
C VAL A 83 -7.59 8.79 -0.24
N GLU A 84 -8.02 7.93 -1.15
CA GLU A 84 -7.20 7.51 -2.30
C GLU A 84 -6.80 8.68 -3.21
N THR A 85 -7.72 9.61 -3.47
CA THR A 85 -7.43 10.82 -4.26
C THR A 85 -6.54 11.82 -3.51
N ARG A 86 -6.40 11.70 -2.19
CA ARG A 86 -5.54 12.56 -1.35
C ARG A 86 -4.13 12.01 -1.12
N LYS A 87 -3.74 10.87 -1.68
CA LYS A 87 -2.34 10.41 -1.66
C LYS A 87 -1.48 11.34 -2.54
N VAL A 88 -1.26 12.54 -2.02
CA VAL A 88 -0.39 13.55 -2.62
C VAL A 88 1.05 13.12 -2.36
N ARG A 89 1.93 13.29 -3.38
CA ARG A 89 3.36 13.15 -3.17
C ARG A 89 3.82 14.10 -2.07
N GLN A 90 4.50 13.54 -1.09
CA GLN A 90 5.18 14.30 -0.05
C GLN A 90 6.50 14.87 -0.60
N VAL A 91 7.11 15.84 0.07
CA VAL A 91 8.37 16.44 -0.37
C VAL A 91 9.35 16.48 0.80
N ILE A 92 10.57 16.00 0.54
CA ILE A 92 11.72 16.16 1.43
C ILE A 92 12.79 16.93 0.64
N ARG A 93 13.41 17.95 1.26
CA ARG A 93 14.47 18.74 0.64
C ARG A 93 15.72 18.74 1.49
N PHE A 94 16.83 18.40 0.87
CA PHE A 94 18.16 18.58 1.40
C PHE A 94 18.84 19.69 0.60
N SER A 95 19.40 20.67 1.29
CA SER A 95 20.03 21.84 0.66
C SER A 95 21.27 21.49 -0.15
N HIS A 96 21.95 20.42 0.24
CA HIS A 96 23.16 19.88 -0.39
C HIS A 96 23.27 18.38 -0.18
N GLY A 97 24.16 17.74 -0.89
CA GLY A 97 24.45 16.31 -0.83
C GLY A 97 25.94 16.02 -0.79
N PRO A 98 26.33 14.74 -0.94
CA PRO A 98 25.44 13.60 -1.07
C PRO A 98 24.64 13.32 0.20
N ILE A 99 23.51 12.63 0.08
CA ILE A 99 22.77 12.07 1.21
C ILE A 99 22.59 10.57 1.04
N CYS A 100 22.53 9.85 2.14
CA CYS A 100 22.28 8.43 2.14
C CYS A 100 21.00 8.13 2.93
N ILE A 101 20.01 7.53 2.27
CA ILE A 101 18.80 7.05 2.93
C ILE A 101 18.98 5.55 3.17
N VAL A 102 18.97 5.14 4.44
CA VAL A 102 19.12 3.75 4.85
C VAL A 102 17.76 3.16 5.11
N ASN A 103 17.39 2.20 4.28
CA ASN A 103 16.09 1.54 4.31
C ASN A 103 16.17 0.32 5.23
N LEU A 104 15.39 0.33 6.32
CA LEU A 104 15.29 -0.73 7.32
C LEU A 104 13.87 -1.31 7.28
N ALA A 105 13.76 -2.64 7.26
CA ALA A 105 12.47 -3.32 7.28
C ALA A 105 12.57 -4.65 8.03
N ASP A 106 11.43 -5.30 8.24
CA ASP A 106 11.35 -6.65 8.79
C ASP A 106 12.21 -6.81 10.06
N ILE A 107 12.15 -5.81 10.96
CA ILE A 107 12.87 -5.80 12.23
C ILE A 107 12.25 -6.81 13.18
N HIS A 108 10.92 -6.95 13.18
CA HIS A 108 10.17 -7.88 14.01
C HIS A 108 10.51 -7.77 15.49
N ALA A 109 10.57 -6.54 16.02
CA ALA A 109 10.91 -6.29 17.42
C ALA A 109 10.03 -7.12 18.35
N GLY A 110 10.67 -7.82 19.31
CA GLY A 110 10.04 -8.78 20.22
C GLY A 110 10.00 -10.21 19.69
N GLY A 111 10.26 -10.42 18.39
CA GLY A 111 10.33 -11.74 17.79
C GLY A 111 11.56 -12.55 18.23
N THR A 112 11.41 -13.88 18.23
CA THR A 112 12.56 -14.77 18.43
C THR A 112 13.48 -14.73 17.19
N GLY A 113 14.79 -14.79 17.41
CA GLY A 113 15.78 -14.83 16.33
C GLY A 113 16.08 -13.49 15.66
N VAL A 114 15.67 -12.38 16.28
CA VAL A 114 16.05 -11.02 15.84
C VAL A 114 17.50 -10.75 16.25
N ASP A 115 18.28 -10.27 15.30
CA ASP A 115 19.68 -9.86 15.49
C ASP A 115 19.76 -8.42 16.01
N TYR A 116 19.55 -8.25 17.32
CA TYR A 116 19.59 -6.93 17.97
C TYR A 116 20.99 -6.32 18.00
N ASP A 117 22.04 -7.14 18.03
CA ASP A 117 23.43 -6.66 18.00
C ASP A 117 23.71 -5.98 16.66
N ARG A 118 23.26 -6.60 15.56
CA ARG A 118 23.37 -6.01 14.22
C ARG A 118 22.51 -4.74 14.10
N LEU A 119 21.28 -4.75 14.61
CA LEU A 119 20.41 -3.58 14.58
C LEU A 119 21.02 -2.41 15.35
N ASP A 120 21.57 -2.66 16.53
CA ASP A 120 22.20 -1.62 17.36
C ASP A 120 23.42 -1.00 16.65
N GLN A 121 24.27 -1.85 16.04
CA GLN A 121 25.43 -1.42 15.23
C GLN A 121 25.00 -0.60 14.02
N ASP A 122 23.98 -1.04 13.28
CA ASP A 122 23.50 -0.32 12.10
C ASP A 122 22.91 1.06 12.49
N LEU A 123 22.14 1.12 13.59
CA LEU A 123 21.58 2.38 14.07
C LEU A 123 22.63 3.35 14.58
N ALA A 124 23.65 2.86 15.30
CA ALA A 124 24.79 3.68 15.74
C ALA A 124 25.57 4.23 14.54
N LEU A 125 25.86 3.38 13.55
CA LEU A 125 26.58 3.80 12.33
C LEU A 125 25.80 4.87 11.54
N ILE A 126 24.47 4.74 11.43
CA ILE A 126 23.62 5.74 10.78
C ILE A 126 23.61 7.06 11.56
N ASP A 127 23.59 6.99 12.89
CA ASP A 127 23.56 8.19 13.72
C ASP A 127 24.90 8.94 13.67
N GLU A 128 26.00 8.23 13.71
CA GLU A 128 27.35 8.78 13.73
C GLU A 128 27.81 9.29 12.35
N THR A 129 27.28 8.73 11.25
CA THR A 129 27.72 9.10 9.90
C THR A 129 27.00 10.35 9.38
N PRO A 130 27.74 11.40 8.98
CA PRO A 130 27.15 12.58 8.36
C PRO A 130 26.39 12.26 7.08
N GLY A 131 25.22 12.91 6.90
CA GLY A 131 24.42 12.74 5.68
C GLY A 131 23.67 11.40 5.57
N MET A 132 23.71 10.55 6.60
CA MET A 132 22.91 9.33 6.67
C MET A 132 21.59 9.56 7.43
N PHE A 133 20.50 8.99 6.90
CA PHE A 133 19.13 9.14 7.39
C PHE A 133 18.40 7.80 7.36
N PRO A 134 17.87 7.30 8.48
CA PRO A 134 17.10 6.05 8.50
C PRO A 134 15.69 6.26 7.96
N ALA A 135 15.13 5.17 7.42
CA ALA A 135 13.75 5.04 7.00
C ALA A 135 13.23 3.64 7.36
N VAL A 136 11.97 3.53 7.79
CA VAL A 136 11.35 2.26 8.18
C VAL A 136 10.32 1.84 7.13
N ASP A 137 10.52 0.64 6.56
CA ASP A 137 9.75 0.16 5.43
C ASP A 137 8.86 -1.06 5.78
N GLY A 138 8.37 -1.09 7.03
CA GLY A 138 7.35 -2.00 7.54
C GLY A 138 7.88 -3.18 8.36
N ASP A 139 6.94 -3.84 9.03
CA ASP A 139 7.13 -4.98 9.93
C ASP A 139 8.20 -4.70 10.99
N ILE A 140 8.05 -3.54 11.68
CA ILE A 140 8.96 -3.14 12.75
C ILE A 140 8.77 -3.98 14.02
N LEU A 141 7.54 -4.47 14.28
CA LEU A 141 7.26 -5.37 15.40
C LEU A 141 6.76 -6.72 14.92
N ASP A 142 6.88 -7.74 15.77
CA ASP A 142 6.46 -9.10 15.42
C ASP A 142 4.94 -9.32 15.57
N ASN A 143 4.33 -8.77 16.64
CA ASN A 143 2.88 -8.58 16.80
C ASN A 143 1.99 -9.80 16.49
N PHE A 144 2.36 -10.98 16.97
CA PHE A 144 1.59 -12.21 16.69
C PHE A 144 0.27 -12.26 17.47
N ILE A 145 -0.70 -11.44 17.06
CA ILE A 145 -2.01 -11.28 17.72
C ILE A 145 -3.19 -11.84 16.90
N ILE A 146 -2.95 -12.37 15.71
CA ILE A 146 -4.00 -12.86 14.82
C ILE A 146 -3.95 -14.38 14.60
N GLY A 147 -5.13 -14.98 14.51
CA GLY A 147 -5.33 -16.37 14.13
C GLY A 147 -4.43 -17.35 14.87
N LYS A 148 -3.83 -18.30 14.16
CA LYS A 148 -2.94 -19.31 14.73
C LYS A 148 -1.62 -18.73 15.24
N LEU A 149 -1.19 -17.56 14.72
CA LEU A 149 0.05 -16.90 15.14
C LEU A 149 -0.04 -16.42 16.60
N ALA A 150 -1.23 -16.06 17.08
CA ALA A 150 -1.44 -15.67 18.47
C ALA A 150 -1.07 -16.79 19.47
N GLN A 151 -1.13 -18.06 19.05
CA GLN A 151 -0.71 -19.19 19.88
C GLN A 151 0.81 -19.22 20.08
N LEU A 152 1.57 -18.73 19.11
CA LEU A 152 3.03 -18.63 19.20
C LEU A 152 3.45 -17.55 20.17
N GLN A 153 2.62 -16.52 20.38
CA GLN A 153 2.88 -15.45 21.34
C GLN A 153 2.87 -15.93 22.81
N VAL A 154 2.06 -16.95 23.12
CA VAL A 154 1.93 -17.47 24.49
C VAL A 154 3.25 -18.01 25.05
N ASN A 155 4.11 -18.52 24.19
CA ASN A 155 5.41 -19.13 24.57
C ASN A 155 6.58 -18.15 24.48
N ARG A 156 6.33 -16.85 24.37
CA ARG A 156 7.37 -15.83 24.23
C ARG A 156 7.64 -15.13 25.56
N ASP A 157 8.89 -14.70 25.71
CA ASP A 157 9.32 -13.92 26.88
C ASP A 157 8.79 -12.47 26.87
N PHE A 158 8.36 -12.00 25.71
CA PHE A 158 7.88 -10.63 25.51
C PHE A 158 6.36 -10.58 25.25
N SER A 159 5.68 -9.76 26.04
CA SER A 159 4.29 -9.40 25.74
C SER A 159 4.19 -8.39 24.60
N ILE A 160 3.04 -8.30 23.94
CA ILE A 160 2.78 -7.28 22.91
C ILE A 160 3.03 -5.86 23.42
N ALA A 161 2.71 -5.59 24.68
CA ALA A 161 3.02 -4.28 25.28
C ALA A 161 4.53 -4.02 25.35
N ALA A 162 5.33 -5.04 25.67
CA ALA A 162 6.78 -4.93 25.69
C ALA A 162 7.36 -4.76 24.26
N GLU A 163 6.78 -5.43 23.27
CA GLU A 163 7.16 -5.21 21.85
C GLU A 163 6.97 -3.75 21.44
N TRP A 164 5.85 -3.12 21.81
CA TRP A 164 5.63 -1.70 21.54
C TRP A 164 6.61 -0.77 22.27
N VAL A 165 7.05 -1.13 23.46
CA VAL A 165 8.11 -0.40 24.16
C VAL A 165 9.44 -0.49 23.41
N LEU A 166 9.78 -1.68 22.87
CA LEU A 166 10.95 -1.87 22.01
C LEU A 166 10.85 -1.03 20.73
N VAL A 167 9.72 -1.07 20.03
CA VAL A 167 9.49 -0.24 18.84
C VAL A 167 9.71 1.23 19.14
N LYS A 168 9.14 1.73 20.27
CA LYS A 168 9.37 3.11 20.67
C LYS A 168 10.85 3.40 20.94
N LYS A 169 11.59 2.47 21.54
CA LYS A 169 13.03 2.61 21.79
C LYS A 169 13.81 2.67 20.48
N ILE A 170 13.55 1.75 19.55
CA ILE A 170 14.20 1.70 18.21
C ILE A 170 13.95 3.00 17.44
N LEU A 171 12.70 3.47 17.38
CA LEU A 171 12.38 4.73 16.71
C LEU A 171 13.02 5.95 17.41
N THR A 172 13.17 5.91 18.73
CA THR A 172 13.87 6.97 19.48
C THR A 172 15.37 7.00 19.14
N MET A 173 16.00 5.84 18.93
CA MET A 173 17.40 5.75 18.48
C MET A 173 17.57 6.33 17.07
N MET A 174 16.60 6.14 16.18
CA MET A 174 16.59 6.81 14.86
C MET A 174 16.40 8.33 14.97
N GLY A 175 15.71 8.77 16.01
CA GLY A 175 15.60 10.17 16.46
C GLY A 175 15.16 11.15 15.39
N PRO A 176 15.77 12.33 15.34
CA PRO A 176 15.39 13.40 14.40
C PRO A 176 15.79 13.11 12.96
N LYS A 177 16.64 12.09 12.71
CA LYS A 177 17.07 11.71 11.37
C LYS A 177 16.05 10.84 10.64
N LEU A 178 15.06 10.22 11.33
CA LEU A 178 14.04 9.38 10.72
C LEU A 178 13.21 10.15 9.69
N LEU A 179 13.21 9.70 8.44
CA LEU A 179 12.51 10.37 7.34
C LEU A 179 11.07 9.92 7.19
N TRP A 180 10.85 8.61 7.16
CA TRP A 180 9.51 8.02 7.03
C TRP A 180 9.38 6.69 7.74
N ALA A 181 8.11 6.28 7.95
CA ALA A 181 7.75 4.95 8.35
C ALA A 181 6.52 4.49 7.53
N VAL A 182 6.62 3.34 6.88
CA VAL A 182 5.51 2.66 6.20
C VAL A 182 5.09 1.47 7.05
N GLY A 183 3.78 1.24 7.18
CA GLY A 183 3.28 0.07 7.90
C GLY A 183 3.46 -1.23 7.10
N GLY A 184 3.94 -2.26 7.76
CA GLY A 184 3.93 -3.64 7.27
C GLY A 184 2.63 -4.36 7.60
N ASN A 185 2.55 -5.66 7.31
CA ASN A 185 1.36 -6.43 7.65
C ASN A 185 1.26 -6.70 9.16
N HIS A 186 2.37 -6.93 9.84
CA HIS A 186 2.41 -7.12 11.30
C HIS A 186 1.99 -5.85 12.04
N ASP A 187 2.47 -4.70 11.61
CA ASP A 187 2.12 -3.40 12.18
C ASP A 187 0.61 -3.11 12.09
N LYS A 188 -0.02 -3.55 11.01
CA LYS A 188 -1.46 -3.35 10.73
C LYS A 188 -2.38 -4.28 11.51
N TRP A 189 -1.89 -5.38 12.07
CA TRP A 189 -2.77 -6.31 12.80
C TRP A 189 -3.43 -5.63 13.99
N THR A 190 -2.73 -4.76 14.72
CA THR A 190 -3.34 -3.97 15.80
C THR A 190 -4.48 -3.09 15.29
N TYR A 191 -4.29 -2.42 14.13
CA TYR A 191 -5.35 -1.64 13.50
C TYR A 191 -6.55 -2.52 13.09
N SER A 192 -6.27 -3.68 12.51
CA SER A 192 -7.32 -4.61 12.05
C SER A 192 -8.18 -5.15 13.17
N LEU A 193 -7.60 -5.36 14.36
CA LEU A 193 -8.31 -5.89 15.53
C LEU A 193 -8.95 -4.80 16.40
N ALA A 194 -8.24 -3.70 16.63
CA ALA A 194 -8.64 -2.67 17.60
C ALA A 194 -9.14 -1.37 16.95
N GLY A 195 -9.02 -1.21 15.62
CA GLY A 195 -9.36 0.02 14.91
C GLY A 195 -8.44 1.20 15.22
N ILE A 196 -7.31 0.96 15.89
CA ILE A 196 -6.34 1.99 16.32
C ILE A 196 -5.04 1.79 15.57
N ASP A 197 -4.61 2.81 14.80
CA ASP A 197 -3.29 2.84 14.17
C ASP A 197 -2.23 3.24 15.21
N TYR A 198 -1.90 2.28 16.08
CA TYR A 198 -0.98 2.53 17.18
C TYR A 198 0.45 2.79 16.68
N PHE A 199 0.86 2.17 15.59
CA PHE A 199 2.16 2.44 14.98
C PHE A 199 2.30 3.91 14.56
N ARG A 200 1.26 4.47 13.95
CA ARG A 200 1.21 5.90 13.63
C ARG A 200 1.39 6.77 14.87
N GLU A 201 0.68 6.46 15.96
CA GLU A 201 0.76 7.22 17.19
C GLU A 201 2.18 7.20 17.77
N VAL A 202 2.82 6.03 17.76
CA VAL A 202 4.21 5.89 18.24
C VAL A 202 5.16 6.70 17.35
N VAL A 203 5.11 6.55 16.02
CA VAL A 203 5.95 7.30 15.06
C VAL A 203 5.79 8.80 15.27
N LYS A 204 4.55 9.29 15.36
CA LYS A 204 4.28 10.73 15.54
C LYS A 204 4.68 11.26 16.91
N SER A 205 4.74 10.42 17.93
CA SER A 205 5.22 10.79 19.25
C SER A 205 6.74 11.04 19.29
N ILE A 206 7.50 10.36 18.42
CA ILE A 206 8.96 10.56 18.31
C ILE A 206 9.26 11.86 17.55
N ARG A 207 8.65 12.03 16.38
CA ARG A 207 8.81 13.23 15.54
C ARG A 207 7.53 13.49 14.74
N PRO A 208 6.78 14.55 15.04
CA PRO A 208 5.52 14.86 14.34
C PRO A 208 5.67 15.02 12.82
N GLY A 209 6.83 15.48 12.34
CA GLY A 209 7.12 15.70 10.92
C GLY A 209 7.53 14.46 10.13
N VAL A 210 7.69 13.27 10.75
CA VAL A 210 7.98 12.03 10.02
C VAL A 210 6.85 11.72 9.06
N LEU A 211 7.18 11.37 7.83
CA LEU A 211 6.17 10.89 6.88
C LEU A 211 5.66 9.52 7.32
N TYR A 212 4.36 9.33 7.30
CA TYR A 212 3.75 8.07 7.68
C TYR A 212 2.56 7.71 6.79
N ASP A 213 2.50 6.47 6.34
CA ASP A 213 1.31 5.86 5.73
C ASP A 213 1.29 4.35 6.06
N GLN A 214 0.10 3.78 6.24
CA GLN A 214 -0.05 2.35 6.51
C GLN A 214 0.33 1.46 5.32
N ASP A 215 0.25 1.97 4.10
CA ASP A 215 0.33 1.14 2.88
C ASP A 215 1.40 1.59 1.90
N GLU A 216 1.51 2.89 1.65
CA GLU A 216 2.33 3.42 0.56
C GLU A 216 2.69 4.88 0.77
N ILE A 217 3.96 5.21 0.69
CA ILE A 217 4.44 6.59 0.63
C ILE A 217 4.93 6.88 -0.79
N LEU A 218 4.47 8.01 -1.33
CA LEU A 218 5.02 8.64 -2.51
C LEU A 218 5.74 9.90 -2.06
N VAL A 219 7.05 9.99 -2.29
CA VAL A 219 7.84 11.14 -1.87
C VAL A 219 8.79 11.60 -2.97
N ASP A 220 8.89 12.92 -3.12
CA ASP A 220 9.85 13.60 -3.96
C ASP A 220 10.98 14.07 -3.06
N VAL A 221 12.17 13.49 -3.21
CA VAL A 221 13.38 13.85 -2.47
C VAL A 221 14.24 14.74 -3.34
N TYR A 222 14.52 15.94 -2.85
CA TYR A 222 15.44 16.86 -3.50
C TYR A 222 16.77 16.86 -2.78
N VAL A 223 17.86 16.82 -3.55
CA VAL A 223 19.24 17.01 -3.08
C VAL A 223 19.84 18.13 -3.91
N GLY A 224 19.97 19.32 -3.31
CA GLY A 224 20.11 20.54 -4.10
C GLY A 224 18.95 20.71 -5.07
N GLU A 225 19.24 20.80 -6.35
CA GLU A 225 18.24 20.90 -7.42
C GLU A 225 17.83 19.53 -8.01
N ALA A 226 18.56 18.46 -7.68
CA ALA A 226 18.27 17.12 -8.21
C ALA A 226 17.04 16.53 -7.56
N LEU A 227 16.10 16.03 -8.37
CA LEU A 227 14.84 15.41 -7.95
C LEU A 227 14.88 13.90 -8.12
N PHE A 228 14.55 13.19 -7.05
CA PHE A 228 14.40 11.74 -7.02
C PHE A 228 12.98 11.39 -6.54
N LYS A 229 12.23 10.68 -7.38
CA LYS A 229 10.89 10.23 -7.07
C LYS A 229 10.93 8.86 -6.43
N TRP A 230 10.45 8.76 -5.20
CA TRP A 230 10.39 7.51 -4.45
C TRP A 230 8.97 6.99 -4.36
N ARG A 231 8.86 5.66 -4.35
CA ARG A 231 7.65 4.92 -4.03
C ARG A 231 7.99 3.80 -3.08
N ILE A 232 7.44 3.87 -1.88
CA ILE A 232 7.77 2.99 -0.77
C ILE A 232 6.53 2.18 -0.41
N ARG A 233 6.68 0.87 -0.34
CA ARG A 233 5.65 -0.07 0.13
C ARG A 233 6.36 -1.21 0.83
N HIS A 234 5.80 -1.68 1.95
CA HIS A 234 6.30 -2.90 2.55
C HIS A 234 6.15 -4.11 1.61
N LYS A 235 4.95 -4.30 1.05
CA LYS A 235 4.66 -5.41 0.13
C LYS A 235 4.20 -4.91 -1.23
N TRP A 236 4.78 -5.48 -2.29
CA TRP A 236 4.39 -5.24 -3.67
C TRP A 236 3.61 -6.42 -4.25
N ARG A 237 2.78 -6.15 -5.26
CA ARG A 237 1.99 -7.19 -5.93
C ARG A 237 2.80 -7.91 -7.00
N GLY A 238 2.99 -9.19 -6.80
CA GLY A 238 3.74 -10.07 -7.70
C GLY A 238 4.98 -10.60 -7.01
N SER A 239 5.45 -11.73 -7.48
CA SER A 239 6.67 -12.37 -7.00
C SER A 239 7.35 -13.08 -8.16
N SER A 240 8.65 -13.31 -8.04
CA SER A 240 9.42 -14.13 -8.96
C SER A 240 10.45 -14.89 -8.15
N GLN A 241 10.63 -16.16 -8.45
CA GLN A 241 11.68 -16.97 -7.83
C GLN A 241 13.09 -16.60 -8.32
N TYR A 242 13.17 -15.86 -9.45
CA TYR A 242 14.45 -15.52 -10.09
C TYR A 242 14.91 -14.09 -9.83
N SER A 243 14.01 -13.21 -9.39
CA SER A 243 14.31 -11.80 -9.13
C SER A 243 13.51 -11.31 -7.94
N PRO A 244 14.14 -11.11 -6.78
CA PRO A 244 13.46 -10.59 -5.60
C PRO A 244 12.76 -9.24 -5.85
N THR A 245 13.37 -8.38 -6.67
CA THR A 245 12.89 -7.02 -7.00
C THR A 245 11.83 -6.98 -8.10
N HIS A 246 11.48 -8.12 -8.72
CA HIS A 246 10.58 -8.20 -9.88
C HIS A 246 9.26 -7.42 -9.71
N ALA A 247 8.65 -7.50 -8.54
CA ALA A 247 7.36 -6.82 -8.30
C ALA A 247 7.47 -5.29 -8.37
N ILE A 248 8.60 -4.74 -7.93
CA ILE A 248 8.91 -3.31 -7.99
C ILE A 248 9.19 -2.89 -9.45
N GLU A 249 10.02 -3.65 -10.15
CA GLU A 249 10.35 -3.41 -11.56
C GLU A 249 9.11 -3.47 -12.46
N LYS A 250 8.22 -4.44 -12.19
CA LYS A 250 6.93 -4.57 -12.86
C LYS A 250 6.05 -3.33 -12.61
N ALA A 251 5.98 -2.86 -11.37
CA ALA A 251 5.21 -1.66 -11.04
C ALA A 251 5.80 -0.41 -11.72
N ALA A 252 7.13 -0.27 -11.77
CA ALA A 252 7.78 0.82 -12.49
C ALA A 252 7.43 0.86 -13.97
N LYS A 253 7.20 -0.30 -14.58
CA LYS A 253 6.88 -0.43 -16.00
C LYS A 253 5.39 -0.26 -16.32
N PHE A 254 4.50 -0.70 -15.44
CA PHE A 254 3.08 -0.83 -15.77
C PHE A 254 2.14 0.06 -14.95
N ASP A 255 2.54 0.55 -13.77
CA ASP A 255 1.68 1.41 -12.94
C ASP A 255 1.72 2.85 -13.46
N LYS A 256 0.61 3.30 -14.06
CA LYS A 256 0.47 4.66 -14.56
C LYS A 256 0.09 5.62 -13.43
N GLY A 257 0.63 6.86 -13.50
CA GLY A 257 0.29 7.95 -12.57
C GLY A 257 0.98 7.85 -11.20
N LYS A 258 1.88 6.87 -11.01
CA LYS A 258 2.70 6.70 -9.81
C LYS A 258 4.15 6.42 -10.19
N GLU A 259 4.65 7.15 -11.16
CA GLU A 259 6.01 7.01 -11.65
C GLU A 259 7.03 7.28 -10.54
N PHE A 260 8.08 6.49 -10.51
CA PHE A 260 9.17 6.60 -9.53
C PHE A 260 10.52 6.26 -10.16
N ASP A 261 11.56 6.83 -9.58
CA ASP A 261 12.96 6.52 -9.91
C ASP A 261 13.52 5.48 -8.94
N ILE A 262 13.00 5.45 -7.69
CA ILE A 262 13.42 4.52 -6.66
C ILE A 262 12.18 3.86 -6.04
N GLY A 263 12.15 2.53 -6.10
CA GLY A 263 11.10 1.72 -5.50
C GLY A 263 11.65 0.91 -4.33
N ILE A 264 11.00 0.99 -3.16
CA ILE A 264 11.40 0.25 -1.95
C ILE A 264 10.33 -0.77 -1.60
N GLY A 265 10.78 -1.98 -1.28
CA GLY A 265 9.97 -3.08 -0.79
C GLY A 265 10.65 -3.88 0.31
N ALA A 266 9.91 -4.82 0.91
CA ALA A 266 10.36 -5.70 1.98
C ALA A 266 9.48 -6.97 2.04
N HIS A 267 9.20 -7.52 3.21
CA HIS A 267 8.25 -8.61 3.47
C HIS A 267 8.75 -10.04 3.22
N THR A 268 9.63 -10.24 2.26
CA THR A 268 10.10 -11.59 1.92
C THR A 268 11.33 -12.01 2.72
N HIS A 269 11.91 -11.09 3.48
CA HIS A 269 13.15 -11.25 4.23
C HIS A 269 14.37 -11.55 3.34
N GLU A 270 14.24 -11.32 2.04
CA GLU A 270 15.31 -11.49 1.06
C GLU A 270 15.70 -10.12 0.52
N ALA A 271 16.92 -9.67 0.82
CA ALA A 271 17.41 -8.42 0.25
C ALA A 271 17.78 -8.59 -1.21
N GLY A 272 17.54 -7.53 -1.97
CA GLY A 272 17.92 -7.48 -3.38
C GLY A 272 17.89 -6.07 -3.93
N VAL A 273 18.78 -5.83 -4.90
CA VAL A 273 18.86 -4.55 -5.60
C VAL A 273 18.94 -4.78 -7.10
N ALA A 274 18.15 -4.07 -7.86
CA ALA A 274 18.20 -4.12 -9.33
C ALA A 274 18.03 -2.75 -9.96
N ARG A 275 18.69 -2.53 -11.10
CA ARG A 275 18.43 -1.39 -11.96
C ARG A 275 17.29 -1.70 -12.92
N PHE A 276 16.43 -0.75 -13.17
CA PHE A 276 15.34 -0.86 -14.13
C PHE A 276 15.24 0.39 -15.01
N PHE A 277 14.50 0.28 -16.11
CA PHE A 277 14.09 1.43 -16.90
C PHE A 277 12.64 1.76 -16.58
N ASN A 278 12.38 2.99 -16.15
CA ASN A 278 11.01 3.46 -15.92
C ASN A 278 10.31 3.80 -17.26
N ASN A 279 9.04 4.16 -17.21
CA ASN A 279 8.25 4.50 -18.40
C ASN A 279 8.80 5.70 -19.19
N GLY A 280 9.60 6.56 -18.59
CA GLY A 280 10.29 7.68 -19.22
C GLY A 280 11.67 7.33 -19.79
N GLY A 281 12.08 6.06 -19.77
CA GLY A 281 13.39 5.63 -20.26
C GLY A 281 14.55 5.97 -19.31
N LYS A 282 14.29 6.52 -18.11
CA LYS A 282 15.32 6.78 -17.11
C LYS A 282 15.65 5.50 -16.35
N THR A 283 16.92 5.36 -16.01
CA THR A 283 17.36 4.28 -15.12
C THR A 283 16.91 4.56 -13.69
N GLY A 284 16.18 3.62 -13.10
CA GLY A 284 15.75 3.64 -11.72
C GLY A 284 16.40 2.53 -10.89
N LEU A 285 16.10 2.51 -9.58
CA LEU A 285 16.58 1.55 -8.61
C LEU A 285 15.41 0.86 -7.92
N ALA A 286 15.35 -0.47 -7.99
CA ALA A 286 14.47 -1.31 -7.20
C ALA A 286 15.26 -1.86 -6.02
N VAL A 287 14.75 -1.69 -4.81
CA VAL A 287 15.34 -2.16 -3.56
C VAL A 287 14.34 -3.03 -2.84
N LEU A 288 14.74 -4.22 -2.49
CA LEU A 288 14.07 -5.08 -1.55
C LEU A 288 14.93 -5.18 -0.28
N CYS A 289 14.40 -4.75 0.84
CA CYS A 289 15.10 -4.77 2.11
C CYS A 289 15.18 -6.19 2.65
N GLY A 290 16.26 -6.49 3.35
CA GLY A 290 16.40 -7.72 4.13
C GLY A 290 15.71 -7.60 5.49
N ALA A 291 15.94 -8.59 6.35
CA ALA A 291 15.34 -8.67 7.66
C ALA A 291 16.40 -8.75 8.76
N TYR A 292 16.09 -8.16 9.92
CA TYR A 292 16.85 -8.37 11.15
C TYR A 292 16.45 -9.66 11.85
N LYS A 293 15.29 -10.24 11.51
CA LYS A 293 14.85 -11.54 11.98
C LYS A 293 15.57 -12.64 11.21
N ARG A 294 16.68 -13.14 11.78
CA ARG A 294 17.57 -14.14 11.16
C ARG A 294 17.02 -15.55 11.23
N HIS A 295 16.31 -15.86 12.29
CA HIS A 295 15.75 -17.17 12.56
C HIS A 295 14.30 -17.01 13.02
N ASP A 296 13.45 -17.84 12.48
CA ASP A 296 12.08 -18.03 12.94
C ASP A 296 11.81 -19.53 12.96
N ASP A 297 11.51 -20.08 14.13
CA ASP A 297 11.22 -21.51 14.30
C ASP A 297 10.07 -21.94 13.39
N HIS A 298 9.11 -21.07 13.15
CA HIS A 298 8.01 -21.33 12.23
C HIS A 298 8.48 -21.36 10.78
N ALA A 299 9.29 -20.41 10.34
CA ALA A 299 9.86 -20.37 9.00
C ALA A 299 10.78 -21.58 8.74
N LEU A 300 11.61 -21.96 9.72
CA LEU A 300 12.46 -23.16 9.63
C LEU A 300 11.63 -24.44 9.52
N ALA A 301 10.55 -24.56 10.30
CA ALA A 301 9.62 -25.69 10.22
C ALA A 301 8.92 -25.79 8.85
N MET A 302 8.71 -24.65 8.18
CA MET A 302 8.13 -24.57 6.83
C MET A 302 9.18 -24.73 5.71
N GLY A 303 10.47 -24.87 6.05
CA GLY A 303 11.56 -25.07 5.10
C GLY A 303 12.04 -23.81 4.38
N PHE A 304 11.74 -22.62 4.92
CA PHE A 304 12.28 -21.38 4.36
C PHE A 304 13.79 -21.26 4.64
N PRO A 305 14.59 -20.74 3.68
CA PRO A 305 16.01 -20.51 3.90
C PRO A 305 16.24 -19.43 4.97
N LYS A 306 17.44 -19.40 5.52
CA LYS A 306 17.87 -18.29 6.38
C LYS A 306 17.86 -16.99 5.59
N ALA A 307 17.50 -15.88 6.25
CA ALA A 307 17.66 -14.54 5.68
C ALA A 307 19.10 -14.29 5.25
N ASN A 308 19.31 -13.53 4.18
CA ASN A 308 20.65 -13.15 3.75
C ASN A 308 21.29 -12.14 4.73
N ASP A 309 22.60 -11.87 4.58
CA ASP A 309 23.34 -11.02 5.52
C ASP A 309 23.08 -9.51 5.33
N MET A 310 22.41 -9.10 4.26
CA MET A 310 22.08 -7.70 4.01
C MET A 310 20.78 -7.34 4.72
N THR A 311 20.87 -6.68 5.86
CA THR A 311 19.73 -6.24 6.69
C THR A 311 19.15 -4.92 6.20
N ALA A 312 19.95 -3.86 6.27
CA ALA A 312 19.60 -2.52 5.80
C ALA A 312 20.17 -2.25 4.42
N VAL A 313 19.46 -1.47 3.61
CA VAL A 313 19.92 -1.14 2.25
C VAL A 313 20.13 0.36 2.10
N PRO A 314 21.38 0.83 1.98
CA PRO A 314 21.69 2.22 1.76
C PRO A 314 21.45 2.64 0.30
N VAL A 315 20.81 3.79 0.11
CA VAL A 315 20.63 4.44 -1.18
C VAL A 315 21.22 5.86 -1.09
N ILE A 316 22.26 6.10 -1.86
CA ILE A 316 22.98 7.37 -1.86
C ILE A 316 22.50 8.21 -3.05
N LEU A 317 22.19 9.47 -2.80
CA LEU A 317 21.73 10.46 -3.77
C LEU A 317 22.73 11.62 -3.83
N THR A 318 23.08 12.02 -5.03
CA THR A 318 24.03 13.11 -5.26
C THR A 318 23.36 14.33 -5.89
N GLU A 319 23.97 15.51 -5.78
CA GLU A 319 23.45 16.76 -6.36
C GLU A 319 23.44 16.76 -7.89
N ASP A 320 24.28 15.94 -8.53
CA ASP A 320 24.31 15.76 -9.98
C ASP A 320 23.30 14.71 -10.49
N GLY A 321 22.42 14.21 -9.62
CA GLY A 321 21.31 13.35 -9.99
C GLY A 321 21.64 11.85 -10.05
N GLN A 322 22.77 11.41 -9.50
CA GLN A 322 23.13 9.98 -9.46
C GLN A 322 22.43 9.27 -8.30
N ILE A 323 22.12 8.00 -8.53
CA ILE A 323 21.59 7.07 -7.54
C ILE A 323 22.62 5.96 -7.37
N LEU A 324 23.23 5.87 -6.19
CA LEU A 324 24.19 4.84 -5.85
C LEU A 324 23.62 3.95 -4.73
N THR A 325 24.19 2.76 -4.57
CA THR A 325 23.83 1.83 -3.49
C THR A 325 25.01 0.94 -3.19
N SER A 326 25.03 0.35 -2.00
CA SER A 326 26.04 -0.62 -1.57
C SER A 326 25.37 -1.84 -0.96
N ASN A 327 26.05 -3.00 -1.05
CA ASN A 327 25.64 -4.22 -0.37
C ASN A 327 26.12 -4.25 1.10
N SER A 328 26.92 -3.27 1.52
CA SER A 328 27.42 -3.09 2.89
C SER A 328 27.05 -1.68 3.36
N LEU A 329 26.46 -1.61 4.55
CA LEU A 329 26.14 -0.35 5.20
C LEU A 329 27.44 0.38 5.63
N GLU A 330 28.43 -0.39 6.08
CA GLU A 330 29.75 0.12 6.46
C GLU A 330 30.47 0.81 5.27
N ALA A 331 30.46 0.14 4.10
CA ALA A 331 31.06 0.75 2.90
C ALA A 331 30.30 2.01 2.44
N ALA A 332 29.00 2.08 2.65
CA ALA A 332 28.24 3.29 2.39
C ALA A 332 28.57 4.40 3.41
N ALA A 333 28.76 4.04 4.68
CA ALA A 333 29.17 4.98 5.72
C ALA A 333 30.57 5.54 5.47
N ASP A 334 31.54 4.69 5.11
CA ASP A 334 32.91 5.12 4.74
C ASP A 334 32.88 6.10 3.55
N TYR A 335 32.07 5.79 2.52
CA TYR A 335 31.89 6.71 1.39
C TYR A 335 31.32 8.05 1.84
N MET A 336 30.26 8.03 2.67
CA MET A 336 29.62 9.25 3.16
C MET A 336 30.58 10.08 4.04
N ALA A 337 31.31 9.43 4.95
CA ALA A 337 32.32 10.09 5.78
C ALA A 337 33.36 10.80 4.92
N ALA A 338 33.97 10.10 3.95
CA ALA A 338 34.96 10.68 3.04
C ALA A 338 34.40 11.90 2.26
N MET A 339 33.15 11.84 1.81
CA MET A 339 32.53 12.96 1.08
C MET A 339 32.24 14.19 1.94
N TYR A 340 32.09 14.00 3.25
CA TYR A 340 31.88 15.11 4.19
C TYR A 340 33.18 15.65 4.78
N ASP A 341 34.21 14.81 4.95
CA ASP A 341 35.54 15.25 5.38
C ASP A 341 36.19 16.19 4.35
N ASP A 342 36.08 15.85 3.06
CA ASP A 342 36.60 16.67 1.94
C ASP A 342 35.94 18.08 1.88
N LYS A 343 34.70 18.22 2.41
CA LYS A 343 34.00 19.51 2.46
C LYS A 343 34.38 20.37 3.65
N GLY A 344 34.99 19.79 4.68
CA GLY A 344 35.45 20.48 5.89
C GLY A 344 36.78 21.27 5.69
N GLU A 345 37.55 20.96 4.64
CA GLU A 345 38.84 21.59 4.36
C GLU A 345 38.77 22.75 3.34
N LYS A 346 37.56 23.12 2.88
CA LYS A 346 37.31 24.28 1.98
C LYS A 346 36.52 25.38 2.68
#